data_dce78f0ae7f77072b37dd5494c67c048
#
_entry.id   dce78f0ae7f77072b37dd5494c67c048
#
_cell.length_a   1.000
_cell.length_b   1.000
_cell.length_c   1.000
_cell.angle_alpha   90.00
_cell.angle_beta   90.00
_cell.angle_gamma   90.00
#
_symmetry.space_group_name_H-M   'P 1'
#
loop_
_entity.id
_entity.type
_entity.pdbx_description
1 polymer ?
#
loop_
_entity_poly.entity_id
_entity_poly.type
_entity_poly.pdbx_seq_one_letter_code
_entity_poly.pdbx_strand_id
1 'polypeptide(L)'
;QLVGINHQTIYSSTQYEYDAEMRIAQVKESGNLTTTYTYDANGNKVSETLANGVVSTYSYNGCNKVTKLVTKSGNSDISSYEYSYYLDGSDACKVRNENGTIETTSYDYDGLKRLTKEFISNGKTADTYSYEYDDYGNRSKMVANGSEEYETVYDYTVNGKYTALLQKEIKTVEETSNTTISDGLAISPTDLITSTAADAKTEETAYSYDANGNQITKTAEGKTETNTYDGLNQLIGFTDGETTASYKYNADGLRTSKTVDGKTINHIWDGNKQIVVDMDDSDWYSAEVYVRGTNLLAKFSKQSGNVKTDYQYYTQNAHGDVVNLTDSTGAITKSYKYDAFGVEQNVDDADNNAFRYCGEYYDSESGTIYLRARYYNPTIGRFISRDSVTGENTDPLSLNLYTYCHNNPIIGTDPSGHIPRWLKNTLKVAAGVAVIGGLAVATAVTGGAAAVVAGAALSGAIAGGASGAVIGTIGGAIENGWDGALDGAVDGFLSGAIIGGATGALSSGVNIARGTTQIVGKAHGTILHKIASNMEAGKMAASGRYSQIGLNKSLSKMGLKGGAKRPDVIGIARKGKNKLVEVVSRSQKVSELTNKTAKMVSQNTNTTGKVISMKWARLTPKKWRLY
;
A
#
# COMPACT_ATOMS: atom_id res chain seq x y z
N GLN A 1 -13.84 18.99 -7.53
CA GLN A 1 -13.27 18.90 -8.88
C GLN A 1 -14.39 18.54 -9.83
N LEU A 2 -14.70 19.41 -10.79
CA LEU A 2 -15.72 19.15 -11.80
C LEU A 2 -15.10 18.21 -12.84
N VAL A 3 -15.46 16.94 -12.83
CA VAL A 3 -15.17 16.05 -13.95
C VAL A 3 -16.35 16.18 -14.91
N GLY A 4 -16.30 17.20 -15.76
CA GLY A 4 -17.26 17.38 -16.84
C GLY A 4 -16.75 16.73 -18.11
N ILE A 5 -17.40 15.64 -18.53
CA ILE A 5 -17.15 15.05 -19.84
C ILE A 5 -18.13 15.70 -20.79
N ASN A 6 -17.60 16.55 -21.65
CA ASN A 6 -18.37 17.29 -22.62
C ASN A 6 -18.54 16.47 -23.91
N HIS A 7 -19.22 15.31 -23.81
CA HIS A 7 -19.93 14.72 -24.94
C HIS A 7 -21.38 15.14 -24.86
N GLN A 8 -22.01 15.52 -25.96
CA GLN A 8 -23.34 16.13 -25.99
C GLN A 8 -24.47 15.31 -25.34
N THR A 9 -24.18 14.16 -24.76
CA THR A 9 -25.16 13.17 -24.30
C THR A 9 -24.99 12.61 -22.89
N ILE A 10 -23.81 12.68 -22.26
CA ILE A 10 -23.61 12.16 -20.91
C ILE A 10 -23.11 13.26 -19.97
N TYR A 11 -24.04 13.83 -19.20
CA TYR A 11 -23.67 14.71 -18.09
C TYR A 11 -23.69 13.93 -16.79
N SER A 12 -22.55 13.79 -16.15
CA SER A 12 -22.45 13.42 -14.74
C SER A 12 -21.53 14.42 -14.05
N SER A 13 -21.94 14.91 -12.89
CA SER A 13 -21.13 15.82 -12.08
C SER A 13 -21.01 15.26 -10.68
N THR A 14 -19.80 15.10 -10.21
CA THR A 14 -19.51 14.78 -8.82
C THR A 14 -18.90 16.00 -8.14
N GLN A 15 -19.53 16.47 -7.07
CA GLN A 15 -19.08 17.60 -6.26
C GLN A 15 -18.55 17.08 -4.93
N TYR A 16 -17.46 17.65 -4.48
CA TYR A 16 -16.84 17.32 -3.20
C TYR A 16 -16.90 18.53 -2.27
N GLU A 17 -17.42 18.32 -1.07
CA GLU A 17 -17.36 19.28 0.01
C GLU A 17 -16.35 18.78 1.05
N TYR A 18 -15.61 19.72 1.63
CA TYR A 18 -14.54 19.41 2.56
C TYR A 18 -14.82 20.03 3.92
N ASP A 19 -14.39 19.37 4.98
CA ASP A 19 -14.40 19.92 6.34
C ASP A 19 -13.28 20.96 6.55
N ALA A 20 -13.18 21.51 7.75
CA ALA A 20 -12.18 22.50 8.10
C ALA A 20 -10.72 21.98 8.01
N GLU A 21 -10.53 20.67 8.13
CA GLU A 21 -9.26 19.96 8.01
C GLU A 21 -8.97 19.48 6.58
N MET A 22 -9.77 19.93 5.59
CA MET A 22 -9.64 19.58 4.17
C MET A 22 -9.84 18.09 3.85
N ARG A 23 -10.62 17.37 4.68
CA ARG A 23 -11.05 16.00 4.41
C ARG A 23 -12.39 16.03 3.70
N ILE A 24 -12.69 15.04 2.85
CA ILE A 24 -13.97 14.94 2.17
C ILE A 24 -15.09 14.76 3.21
N ALA A 25 -15.97 15.73 3.36
CA ALA A 25 -17.14 15.67 4.24
C ALA A 25 -18.38 15.16 3.51
N GLN A 26 -18.55 15.54 2.24
CA GLN A 26 -19.66 15.10 1.42
C GLN A 26 -19.22 14.89 -0.02
N VAL A 27 -19.89 13.94 -0.68
CA VAL A 27 -19.83 13.70 -2.13
C VAL A 27 -21.24 13.78 -2.67
N LYS A 28 -21.48 14.68 -3.61
CA LYS A 28 -22.78 14.87 -4.27
C LYS A 28 -22.69 14.48 -5.74
N GLU A 29 -23.49 13.52 -6.15
CA GLU A 29 -23.63 13.15 -7.55
C GLU A 29 -24.84 13.84 -8.15
N SER A 30 -24.64 14.66 -9.21
CA SER A 30 -25.69 15.43 -9.91
C SER A 30 -26.67 16.17 -8.98
N GLY A 31 -26.20 16.55 -7.79
CA GLY A 31 -26.93 17.32 -6.80
C GLY A 31 -27.97 16.56 -5.94
N ASN A 32 -28.29 15.32 -6.27
CA ASN A 32 -29.40 14.61 -5.64
C ASN A 32 -28.97 13.44 -4.73
N LEU A 33 -27.80 12.83 -5.01
CA LEU A 33 -27.29 11.70 -4.24
C LEU A 33 -26.11 12.18 -3.40
N THR A 34 -26.28 12.14 -2.07
CA THR A 34 -25.27 12.67 -1.15
C THR A 34 -24.74 11.55 -0.25
N THR A 35 -23.45 11.26 -0.36
CA THR A 35 -22.72 10.47 0.61
C THR A 35 -22.02 11.40 1.60
N THR A 36 -22.08 11.09 2.90
CA THR A 36 -21.50 11.92 3.96
C THR A 36 -20.49 11.12 4.78
N TYR A 37 -19.49 11.83 5.32
CA TYR A 37 -18.44 11.26 6.14
C TYR A 37 -18.29 12.01 7.46
N THR A 38 -17.95 11.28 8.52
CA THR A 38 -17.50 11.88 9.78
C THR A 38 -16.15 11.31 10.19
N TYR A 39 -15.39 12.10 10.94
CA TYR A 39 -14.02 11.75 11.32
C TYR A 39 -13.81 12.00 12.82
N ASP A 40 -12.91 11.22 13.42
CA ASP A 40 -12.43 11.48 14.78
C ASP A 40 -11.35 12.57 14.81
N ALA A 41 -10.89 12.91 16.01
CA ALA A 41 -9.83 13.90 16.21
C ALA A 41 -8.47 13.49 15.62
N ASN A 42 -8.24 12.20 15.38
CA ASN A 42 -7.02 11.69 14.74
C ASN A 42 -7.12 11.71 13.20
N GLY A 43 -8.30 12.08 12.65
CA GLY A 43 -8.56 12.07 11.21
C GLY A 43 -9.00 10.72 10.65
N ASN A 44 -9.30 9.74 11.50
CA ASN A 44 -9.85 8.47 11.04
C ASN A 44 -11.34 8.63 10.67
N LYS A 45 -11.78 8.00 9.57
CA LYS A 45 -13.18 7.98 9.14
C LYS A 45 -14.01 7.13 10.12
N VAL A 46 -14.88 7.73 10.93
CA VAL A 46 -15.72 7.01 11.89
C VAL A 46 -17.10 6.64 11.33
N SER A 47 -17.58 7.36 10.33
CA SER A 47 -18.78 6.95 9.61
C SER A 47 -18.74 7.33 8.13
N GLU A 48 -19.46 6.55 7.35
CA GLU A 48 -19.81 6.80 5.95
C GLU A 48 -21.29 6.48 5.78
N THR A 49 -22.08 7.46 5.34
CA THR A 49 -23.48 7.26 5.02
C THR A 49 -23.66 7.42 3.52
N LEU A 50 -23.99 6.32 2.85
CA LEU A 50 -24.26 6.30 1.41
C LEU A 50 -25.61 6.99 1.09
N ALA A 51 -25.79 7.39 -0.15
CA ALA A 51 -26.98 8.12 -0.58
C ALA A 51 -28.29 7.30 -0.48
N ASN A 52 -28.20 5.97 -0.45
CA ASN A 52 -29.35 5.08 -0.20
C ASN A 52 -29.65 4.84 1.30
N GLY A 53 -28.95 5.55 2.20
CA GLY A 53 -29.14 5.44 3.64
C GLY A 53 -28.39 4.29 4.31
N VAL A 54 -27.58 3.52 3.57
CA VAL A 54 -26.67 2.52 4.16
C VAL A 54 -25.56 3.23 4.91
N VAL A 55 -25.30 2.83 6.16
CA VAL A 55 -24.32 3.45 7.06
C VAL A 55 -23.25 2.44 7.44
N SER A 56 -22.00 2.79 7.19
CA SER A 56 -20.83 2.07 7.70
C SER A 56 -20.18 2.86 8.85
N THR A 57 -19.94 2.20 10.00
CA THR A 57 -19.29 2.79 11.18
C THR A 57 -18.03 2.06 11.52
N TYR A 58 -16.99 2.83 11.91
CA TYR A 58 -15.64 2.33 12.14
C TYR A 58 -15.19 2.61 13.56
N SER A 59 -14.53 1.66 14.20
CA SER A 59 -13.82 1.82 15.47
C SER A 59 -12.34 1.54 15.28
N TYR A 60 -11.49 2.21 16.03
CA TYR A 60 -10.04 2.12 15.88
C TYR A 60 -9.34 1.83 17.20
N ASN A 61 -8.17 1.21 17.13
CA ASN A 61 -7.26 1.10 18.28
C ASN A 61 -6.34 2.33 18.37
N GLY A 62 -5.49 2.36 19.40
CA GLY A 62 -4.52 3.45 19.61
C GLY A 62 -3.45 3.62 18.52
N CYS A 63 -3.34 2.67 17.59
CA CYS A 63 -2.46 2.72 16.42
C CYS A 63 -3.21 3.13 15.13
N ASN A 64 -4.44 3.63 15.25
CA ASN A 64 -5.33 4.01 14.14
C ASN A 64 -5.65 2.85 13.18
N LYS A 65 -5.64 1.60 13.66
CA LYS A 65 -6.11 0.45 12.90
C LYS A 65 -7.57 0.16 13.22
N VAL A 66 -8.35 -0.19 12.20
CA VAL A 66 -9.77 -0.54 12.34
C VAL A 66 -9.90 -1.79 13.21
N THR A 67 -10.62 -1.71 14.32
CA THR A 67 -10.93 -2.87 15.17
C THR A 67 -12.33 -3.38 14.96
N LYS A 68 -13.23 -2.53 14.48
CA LYS A 68 -14.60 -2.92 14.15
C LYS A 68 -15.13 -2.07 13.01
N LEU A 69 -15.84 -2.71 12.10
CA LEU A 69 -16.59 -2.10 11.02
C LEU A 69 -18.00 -2.72 11.03
N VAL A 70 -19.03 -1.88 11.08
CA VAL A 70 -20.44 -2.33 11.02
C VAL A 70 -21.13 -1.57 9.91
N THR A 71 -21.78 -2.29 9.01
CA THR A 71 -22.59 -1.73 7.93
C THR A 71 -24.05 -2.09 8.14
N LYS A 72 -24.93 -1.07 8.11
CA LYS A 72 -26.36 -1.19 8.36
C LYS A 72 -27.20 -0.57 7.23
N SER A 73 -28.35 -1.17 6.98
CA SER A 73 -29.45 -0.57 6.23
C SER A 73 -30.62 -0.35 7.18
N GLY A 74 -30.93 0.92 7.48
CA GLY A 74 -31.86 1.26 8.57
C GLY A 74 -31.41 0.68 9.91
N ASN A 75 -32.23 -0.17 10.52
CA ASN A 75 -31.92 -0.85 11.79
C ASN A 75 -31.31 -2.24 11.63
N SER A 76 -31.20 -2.74 10.40
CA SER A 76 -30.70 -4.10 10.12
C SER A 76 -29.21 -4.08 9.82
N ASP A 77 -28.45 -4.98 10.46
CA ASP A 77 -27.03 -5.17 10.15
C ASP A 77 -26.92 -5.90 8.79
N ILE A 78 -26.23 -5.30 7.83
CA ILE A 78 -25.88 -5.93 6.55
C ILE A 78 -24.66 -6.84 6.78
N SER A 79 -23.61 -6.29 7.36
CA SER A 79 -22.39 -7.00 7.68
C SER A 79 -21.67 -6.35 8.85
N SER A 80 -20.88 -7.12 9.59
CA SER A 80 -19.93 -6.60 10.54
C SER A 80 -18.62 -7.35 10.51
N TYR A 81 -17.54 -6.65 10.78
CA TYR A 81 -16.18 -7.17 10.84
C TYR A 81 -15.53 -6.72 12.14
N GLU A 82 -14.87 -7.64 12.82
CA GLU A 82 -13.99 -7.35 13.96
C GLU A 82 -12.58 -7.82 13.61
N TYR A 83 -11.59 -6.96 13.90
CA TYR A 83 -10.20 -7.20 13.55
C TYR A 83 -9.33 -7.20 14.79
N SER A 84 -8.42 -8.14 14.89
CA SER A 84 -7.35 -8.14 15.87
C SER A 84 -5.98 -8.22 15.18
N TYR A 85 -4.96 -7.73 15.86
CA TYR A 85 -3.65 -7.52 15.29
C TYR A 85 -2.57 -8.11 16.19
N TYR A 86 -1.52 -8.64 15.57
CA TYR A 86 -0.28 -8.93 16.26
C TYR A 86 0.40 -7.62 16.73
N LEU A 87 1.35 -7.74 17.65
CA LEU A 87 2.08 -6.57 18.20
C LEU A 87 2.89 -5.80 17.14
N ASP A 88 3.27 -6.44 16.07
CA ASP A 88 3.97 -5.82 14.94
C ASP A 88 3.03 -5.14 13.94
N GLY A 89 1.72 -5.20 14.20
CA GLY A 89 0.67 -4.62 13.42
C GLY A 89 0.15 -5.48 12.27
N SER A 90 0.63 -6.72 12.10
CA SER A 90 0.05 -7.66 11.14
C SER A 90 -1.36 -8.09 11.61
N ASP A 91 -2.26 -8.36 10.68
CA ASP A 91 -3.60 -8.83 11.00
C ASP A 91 -3.53 -10.24 11.58
N ALA A 92 -4.09 -10.45 12.77
CA ALA A 92 -4.08 -11.74 13.44
C ALA A 92 -5.38 -12.51 13.19
N CYS A 93 -6.51 -11.80 13.23
CA CYS A 93 -7.81 -12.42 13.04
C CYS A 93 -8.84 -11.42 12.54
N LYS A 94 -9.73 -11.90 11.69
CA LYS A 94 -10.93 -11.22 11.19
C LYS A 94 -12.15 -12.07 11.54
N VAL A 95 -13.12 -11.49 12.24
CA VAL A 95 -14.43 -12.10 12.46
C VAL A 95 -15.44 -11.36 11.57
N ARG A 96 -16.05 -12.07 10.64
CA ARG A 96 -17.12 -11.59 9.76
C ARG A 96 -18.45 -12.10 10.27
N ASN A 97 -19.44 -11.22 10.36
CA ASN A 97 -20.84 -11.61 10.55
C ASN A 97 -21.65 -11.00 9.41
N GLU A 98 -22.32 -11.86 8.65
CA GLU A 98 -23.20 -11.46 7.57
C GLU A 98 -24.51 -12.26 7.68
N ASN A 99 -25.62 -11.56 7.79
CA ASN A 99 -26.95 -12.17 7.97
C ASN A 99 -27.03 -13.21 9.10
N GLY A 100 -26.27 -12.98 10.20
CA GLY A 100 -26.23 -13.89 11.35
C GLY A 100 -25.25 -15.08 11.19
N THR A 101 -24.64 -15.24 10.03
CA THR A 101 -23.57 -16.24 9.84
C THR A 101 -22.24 -15.65 10.27
N ILE A 102 -21.63 -16.26 11.27
CA ILE A 102 -20.33 -15.84 11.80
C ILE A 102 -19.24 -16.69 11.19
N GLU A 103 -18.22 -16.05 10.65
CA GLU A 103 -17.02 -16.67 10.13
C GLU A 103 -15.79 -16.02 10.75
N THR A 104 -14.86 -16.81 11.21
CA THR A 104 -13.59 -16.37 11.80
C THR A 104 -12.46 -16.80 10.89
N THR A 105 -11.63 -15.83 10.48
CA THR A 105 -10.40 -16.06 9.70
C THR A 105 -9.21 -15.65 10.54
N SER A 106 -8.22 -16.53 10.71
CA SER A 106 -6.95 -16.23 11.37
C SER A 106 -5.77 -16.40 10.41
N TYR A 107 -4.71 -15.64 10.64
CA TYR A 107 -3.57 -15.56 9.76
C TYR A 107 -2.26 -15.78 10.50
N ASP A 108 -1.35 -16.54 9.89
CA ASP A 108 0.02 -16.70 10.37
C ASP A 108 1.01 -16.18 9.32
N TYR A 109 2.17 -15.71 9.79
CA TYR A 109 3.19 -15.11 8.95
C TYR A 109 4.57 -15.64 9.29
N ASP A 110 5.49 -15.62 8.32
CA ASP A 110 6.89 -15.91 8.56
C ASP A 110 7.67 -14.70 9.12
N GLY A 111 8.96 -14.90 9.35
CA GLY A 111 9.85 -13.85 9.85
C GLY A 111 10.06 -12.66 8.91
N LEU A 112 9.67 -12.77 7.64
CA LEU A 112 9.66 -11.72 6.63
C LEU A 112 8.27 -11.09 6.46
N LYS A 113 7.28 -11.52 7.26
CA LYS A 113 5.87 -11.10 7.22
C LYS A 113 5.12 -11.55 5.96
N ARG A 114 5.57 -12.61 5.28
CA ARG A 114 4.80 -13.24 4.21
C ARG A 114 3.72 -14.11 4.85
N LEU A 115 2.52 -14.14 4.25
CA LEU A 115 1.41 -14.95 4.72
C LEU A 115 1.76 -16.44 4.56
N THR A 116 1.78 -17.20 5.67
CA THR A 116 2.06 -18.65 5.64
C THR A 116 0.84 -19.49 5.88
N LYS A 117 -0.21 -18.93 6.49
CA LYS A 117 -1.43 -19.66 6.75
C LYS A 117 -2.63 -18.73 6.83
N GLU A 118 -3.73 -19.19 6.26
CA GLU A 118 -5.08 -18.69 6.46
C GLU A 118 -5.95 -19.84 6.99
N PHE A 119 -6.63 -19.63 8.11
CA PHE A 119 -7.56 -20.60 8.68
C PHE A 119 -8.93 -19.93 8.79
N ILE A 120 -9.93 -20.49 8.10
CA ILE A 120 -11.31 -19.99 8.03
C ILE A 120 -12.23 -20.99 8.72
N SER A 121 -13.08 -20.53 9.64
CA SER A 121 -14.06 -21.38 10.32
C SER A 121 -15.38 -20.65 10.55
N ASN A 122 -16.48 -21.33 10.27
CA ASN A 122 -17.82 -20.87 10.61
C ASN A 122 -18.43 -21.63 11.82
N GLY A 123 -17.61 -22.38 12.54
CA GLY A 123 -18.01 -23.19 13.68
C GLY A 123 -18.62 -24.55 13.30
N LYS A 124 -18.87 -24.81 12.01
CA LYS A 124 -19.34 -26.10 11.47
C LYS A 124 -18.34 -26.73 10.52
N THR A 125 -17.74 -25.91 9.68
CA THR A 125 -16.69 -26.28 8.73
C THR A 125 -15.45 -25.41 9.00
N ALA A 126 -14.31 -25.93 8.60
CA ALA A 126 -13.05 -25.20 8.67
C ALA A 126 -12.23 -25.51 7.43
N ASP A 127 -11.68 -24.44 6.83
CA ASP A 127 -10.78 -24.52 5.70
C ASP A 127 -9.43 -23.94 6.11
N THR A 128 -8.35 -24.58 5.67
CA THR A 128 -6.98 -24.12 5.92
C THR A 128 -6.23 -24.03 4.61
N TYR A 129 -5.62 -22.88 4.37
CA TYR A 129 -4.70 -22.65 3.27
C TYR A 129 -3.32 -22.38 3.84
N SER A 130 -2.33 -23.17 3.45
CA SER A 130 -0.94 -23.02 3.90
C SER A 130 -0.05 -22.70 2.71
N TYR A 131 0.91 -21.78 2.90
CA TYR A 131 1.78 -21.28 1.86
C TYR A 131 3.24 -21.42 2.26
N GLU A 132 4.06 -21.93 1.36
CA GLU A 132 5.51 -21.98 1.50
C GLU A 132 6.17 -21.13 0.43
N TYR A 133 7.33 -20.59 0.76
CA TYR A 133 8.06 -19.69 -0.13
C TYR A 133 9.53 -20.09 -0.18
N ASP A 134 10.13 -19.94 -1.36
CA ASP A 134 11.55 -20.12 -1.54
C ASP A 134 12.39 -18.92 -1.07
N ASP A 135 13.72 -19.04 -1.16
CA ASP A 135 14.68 -18.00 -0.76
C ASP A 135 14.59 -16.72 -1.62
N TYR A 136 13.94 -16.78 -2.79
CA TYR A 136 13.75 -15.66 -3.70
C TYR A 136 12.37 -15.01 -3.54
N GLY A 137 11.55 -15.50 -2.59
CA GLY A 137 10.21 -14.97 -2.30
C GLY A 137 9.15 -15.44 -3.29
N ASN A 138 9.39 -16.47 -4.09
CA ASN A 138 8.33 -17.10 -4.88
C ASN A 138 7.53 -18.07 -4.00
N ARG A 139 6.22 -18.20 -4.23
CA ARG A 139 5.41 -19.26 -3.61
C ARG A 139 5.85 -20.60 -4.19
N SER A 140 6.41 -21.48 -3.36
CA SER A 140 6.88 -22.81 -3.77
C SER A 140 5.83 -23.87 -3.61
N LYS A 141 4.89 -23.68 -2.67
CA LYS A 141 3.83 -24.66 -2.36
C LYS A 141 2.61 -23.99 -1.77
N MET A 142 1.45 -24.52 -2.04
CA MET A 142 0.18 -24.23 -1.40
C MET A 142 -0.53 -25.53 -1.06
N VAL A 143 -1.11 -25.60 0.14
CA VAL A 143 -1.92 -26.75 0.58
C VAL A 143 -3.26 -26.23 1.06
N ALA A 144 -4.34 -26.76 0.50
CA ALA A 144 -5.70 -26.54 0.95
C ALA A 144 -6.21 -27.80 1.67
N ASN A 145 -6.82 -27.61 2.85
CA ASN A 145 -7.47 -28.67 3.61
C ASN A 145 -8.80 -28.16 4.14
N GLY A 146 -9.85 -28.95 4.00
CA GLY A 146 -11.18 -28.61 4.49
C GLY A 146 -12.28 -29.00 3.52
N SER A 147 -12.98 -28.03 2.96
CA SER A 147 -14.01 -28.25 1.93
C SER A 147 -13.43 -28.77 0.61
N GLU A 148 -12.19 -28.37 0.32
CA GLU A 148 -11.38 -28.89 -0.78
C GLU A 148 -10.03 -29.36 -0.21
N GLU A 149 -9.54 -30.49 -0.70
CA GLU A 149 -8.24 -31.04 -0.29
C GLU A 149 -7.35 -31.15 -1.52
N TYR A 150 -6.32 -30.30 -1.59
CA TYR A 150 -5.33 -30.33 -2.67
C TYR A 150 -4.01 -29.72 -2.25
N GLU A 151 -2.97 -30.12 -2.97
CA GLU A 151 -1.64 -29.52 -2.90
C GLU A 151 -1.27 -28.97 -4.26
N THR A 152 -0.72 -27.77 -4.31
CA THR A 152 -0.14 -27.17 -5.52
C THR A 152 1.35 -26.90 -5.30
N VAL A 153 2.19 -27.45 -6.16
CA VAL A 153 3.64 -27.19 -6.21
C VAL A 153 3.95 -26.29 -7.40
N TYR A 154 4.79 -25.31 -7.18
CA TYR A 154 5.16 -24.31 -8.16
C TYR A 154 6.63 -24.47 -8.58
N ASP A 155 6.90 -24.66 -9.87
CA ASP A 155 8.25 -24.80 -10.42
C ASP A 155 8.69 -23.55 -11.18
N TYR A 156 9.87 -23.06 -10.84
CA TYR A 156 10.51 -21.87 -11.41
C TYR A 156 11.81 -22.21 -12.18
N THR A 157 12.00 -23.46 -12.55
CA THR A 157 13.25 -23.96 -13.15
C THR A 157 13.18 -23.99 -14.67
N VAL A 158 14.09 -23.30 -15.35
CA VAL A 158 14.27 -23.32 -16.79
C VAL A 158 15.64 -23.93 -17.11
N ASN A 159 15.67 -25.05 -17.86
CA ASN A 159 16.91 -25.73 -18.24
C ASN A 159 17.86 -25.98 -17.06
N GLY A 160 17.31 -26.39 -15.92
CA GLY A 160 18.08 -26.65 -14.69
C GLY A 160 18.58 -25.38 -13.97
N LYS A 161 18.18 -24.20 -14.40
CA LYS A 161 18.46 -22.92 -13.75
C LYS A 161 17.21 -22.35 -13.13
N TYR A 162 17.33 -21.96 -11.88
CA TYR A 162 16.27 -21.30 -11.15
C TYR A 162 16.04 -19.88 -11.69
N THR A 163 14.77 -19.47 -11.84
CA THR A 163 14.37 -18.15 -12.33
C THR A 163 13.26 -17.58 -11.45
N ALA A 164 12.86 -16.33 -11.66
CA ALA A 164 11.66 -15.74 -11.02
C ALA A 164 10.38 -16.01 -11.83
N LEU A 165 10.48 -16.72 -12.97
CA LEU A 165 9.37 -17.00 -13.88
C LEU A 165 8.74 -18.33 -13.50
N LEU A 166 7.45 -18.35 -13.18
CA LEU A 166 6.70 -19.56 -12.93
C LEU A 166 6.58 -20.38 -14.22
N GLN A 167 7.14 -21.60 -14.21
CA GLN A 167 7.12 -22.47 -15.39
C GLN A 167 5.94 -23.44 -15.34
N LYS A 168 5.66 -23.94 -14.13
CA LYS A 168 4.62 -24.96 -13.93
C LYS A 168 3.94 -24.80 -12.59
N GLU A 169 2.67 -25.13 -12.56
CA GLU A 169 1.92 -25.53 -11.38
C GLU A 169 1.52 -26.99 -11.52
N ILE A 170 1.68 -27.75 -10.44
CA ILE A 170 1.23 -29.13 -10.37
C ILE A 170 0.27 -29.20 -9.18
N LYS A 171 -1.03 -29.26 -9.50
CA LYS A 171 -2.10 -29.41 -8.51
C LYS A 171 -2.44 -30.89 -8.38
N THR A 172 -2.33 -31.43 -7.17
CA THR A 172 -2.70 -32.80 -6.82
C THR A 172 -3.91 -32.75 -5.92
N VAL A 173 -5.00 -33.37 -6.35
CA VAL A 173 -6.26 -33.52 -5.61
C VAL A 173 -6.34 -34.90 -5.07
N GLU A 174 -6.48 -35.06 -3.75
CA GLU A 174 -6.74 -36.39 -3.14
C GLU A 174 -8.23 -36.71 -3.31
N GLU A 175 -8.57 -37.75 -4.09
CA GLU A 175 -9.93 -38.24 -4.13
C GLU A 175 -10.24 -38.96 -2.81
N THR A 176 -11.05 -38.34 -1.95
CA THR A 176 -11.65 -39.05 -0.80
C THR A 176 -12.62 -40.09 -1.33
N SER A 177 -12.25 -41.37 -1.29
CA SER A 177 -13.18 -42.46 -1.56
C SER A 177 -14.30 -42.42 -0.52
N ASN A 178 -15.47 -41.93 -0.92
CA ASN A 178 -16.69 -42.06 -0.14
C ASN A 178 -17.03 -43.54 -0.02
N THR A 179 -16.52 -44.21 1.00
CA THR A 179 -16.97 -45.52 1.38
C THR A 179 -18.36 -45.37 2.02
N THR A 180 -19.41 -45.46 1.21
CA THR A 180 -20.77 -45.63 1.72
C THR A 180 -20.81 -46.92 2.48
N ILE A 181 -20.83 -46.86 3.81
CA ILE A 181 -21.15 -48.01 4.66
C ILE A 181 -22.63 -48.27 4.44
N SER A 182 -22.94 -49.27 3.62
CA SER A 182 -24.31 -49.77 3.53
C SER A 182 -24.68 -50.42 4.88
N ASP A 183 -25.75 -49.92 5.47
CA ASP A 183 -26.34 -50.46 6.70
C ASP A 183 -26.44 -51.98 6.70
N GLY A 184 -25.86 -52.60 7.72
CA GLY A 184 -26.28 -53.88 8.24
C GLY A 184 -25.45 -55.11 7.91
N LEU A 185 -24.15 -55.16 8.33
CA LEU A 185 -23.53 -56.44 8.69
C LEU A 185 -22.45 -56.22 9.77
N ALA A 186 -22.50 -57.07 10.80
CA ALA A 186 -21.53 -57.08 11.89
C ALA A 186 -20.11 -57.36 11.36
N ILE A 187 -19.20 -56.44 11.55
CA ILE A 187 -17.80 -56.55 11.11
C ILE A 187 -17.02 -57.38 12.13
N SER A 188 -16.36 -58.42 11.67
CA SER A 188 -15.40 -59.22 12.45
C SER A 188 -14.11 -58.40 12.66
N PRO A 189 -13.43 -58.52 13.85
CA PRO A 189 -12.26 -57.70 14.17
C PRO A 189 -11.00 -57.98 13.35
N THR A 190 -11.08 -58.78 12.29
CA THR A 190 -9.93 -59.19 11.46
C THR A 190 -9.95 -58.66 10.02
N ASP A 191 -10.95 -57.89 9.65
CA ASP A 191 -10.92 -57.24 8.32
C ASP A 191 -10.07 -55.97 8.37
N LEU A 192 -8.77 -56.19 8.13
CA LEU A 192 -7.82 -55.16 7.88
C LEU A 192 -8.26 -54.37 6.62
N ILE A 193 -8.74 -53.17 6.81
CA ILE A 193 -9.07 -52.27 5.69
C ILE A 193 -7.74 -51.95 4.99
N THR A 194 -7.45 -52.64 3.91
CA THR A 194 -6.50 -52.15 2.92
C THR A 194 -7.16 -50.99 2.21
N SER A 195 -6.91 -49.77 2.68
CA SER A 195 -7.21 -48.59 1.87
C SER A 195 -6.31 -48.67 0.63
N THR A 196 -6.91 -49.06 -0.50
CA THR A 196 -6.30 -48.76 -1.78
C THR A 196 -6.24 -47.23 -1.85
N ALA A 197 -5.02 -46.66 -1.90
CA ALA A 197 -4.84 -45.25 -2.17
C ALA A 197 -5.65 -44.94 -3.43
N ALA A 198 -6.63 -44.04 -3.33
CA ALA A 198 -7.33 -43.54 -4.50
C ALA A 198 -6.27 -42.90 -5.39
N ASP A 199 -6.34 -43.10 -6.70
CA ASP A 199 -5.42 -42.50 -7.63
C ASP A 199 -5.60 -40.96 -7.56
N ALA A 200 -4.61 -40.29 -6.96
CA ALA A 200 -4.63 -38.83 -6.85
C ALA A 200 -4.64 -38.19 -8.26
N LYS A 201 -5.65 -37.38 -8.53
CA LYS A 201 -5.73 -36.63 -9.81
C LYS A 201 -4.72 -35.52 -9.80
N THR A 202 -3.83 -35.51 -10.80
CA THR A 202 -2.83 -34.45 -10.97
C THR A 202 -3.20 -33.59 -12.17
N GLU A 203 -3.27 -32.29 -11.97
CA GLU A 203 -3.50 -31.27 -13.00
C GLU A 203 -2.22 -30.45 -13.15
N GLU A 204 -1.73 -30.32 -14.39
CA GLU A 204 -0.55 -29.54 -14.71
C GLU A 204 -0.95 -28.28 -15.51
N THR A 205 -0.47 -27.11 -15.05
CA THR A 205 -0.55 -25.86 -15.78
C THR A 205 0.87 -25.40 -16.14
N ALA A 206 1.14 -25.17 -17.41
CA ALA A 206 2.43 -24.71 -17.92
C ALA A 206 2.37 -23.25 -18.38
N TYR A 207 3.45 -22.52 -18.17
CA TYR A 207 3.58 -21.11 -18.49
C TYR A 207 4.78 -20.86 -19.41
N SER A 208 4.66 -19.87 -20.32
CA SER A 208 5.79 -19.38 -21.08
C SER A 208 5.86 -17.85 -21.06
N TYR A 209 7.05 -17.33 -21.29
CA TYR A 209 7.34 -15.89 -21.16
C TYR A 209 8.13 -15.39 -22.36
N ASP A 210 7.94 -14.11 -22.70
CA ASP A 210 8.80 -13.42 -23.64
C ASP A 210 10.16 -13.03 -23.00
N ALA A 211 11.05 -12.43 -23.79
CA ALA A 211 12.37 -12.01 -23.33
C ALA A 211 12.34 -10.88 -22.26
N ASN A 212 11.22 -10.14 -22.19
CA ASN A 212 11.01 -9.08 -21.18
C ASN A 212 10.45 -9.64 -19.86
N GLY A 213 10.04 -10.92 -19.86
CA GLY A 213 9.44 -11.58 -18.70
C GLY A 213 7.92 -11.39 -18.61
N ASN A 214 7.24 -11.07 -19.70
CA ASN A 214 5.79 -11.07 -19.75
C ASN A 214 5.27 -12.48 -20.03
N GLN A 215 4.24 -12.94 -19.33
CA GLN A 215 3.61 -14.24 -19.54
C GLN A 215 2.86 -14.24 -20.86
N ILE A 216 3.35 -15.02 -21.84
CA ILE A 216 2.75 -15.09 -23.17
C ILE A 216 1.77 -16.26 -23.31
N THR A 217 1.96 -17.36 -22.59
CA THR A 217 1.00 -18.46 -22.59
C THR A 217 0.76 -19.02 -21.18
N LYS A 218 -0.44 -19.58 -21.01
CA LYS A 218 -0.82 -20.47 -19.90
C LYS A 218 -1.55 -21.65 -20.54
N THR A 219 -1.07 -22.87 -20.30
CA THR A 219 -1.67 -24.09 -20.85
C THR A 219 -2.07 -25.02 -19.72
N ALA A 220 -3.34 -25.32 -19.62
CA ALA A 220 -3.93 -26.23 -18.64
C ALA A 220 -4.94 -27.15 -19.35
N GLU A 221 -4.93 -28.43 -19.06
CA GLU A 221 -5.88 -29.44 -19.62
C GLU A 221 -6.02 -29.38 -21.14
N GLY A 222 -4.94 -29.07 -21.85
CA GLY A 222 -4.92 -28.98 -23.31
C GLY A 222 -5.50 -27.68 -23.90
N LYS A 223 -6.00 -26.78 -23.08
CA LYS A 223 -6.40 -25.42 -23.48
C LYS A 223 -5.24 -24.45 -23.26
N THR A 224 -5.05 -23.51 -24.18
CA THR A 224 -3.98 -22.51 -24.10
C THR A 224 -4.57 -21.12 -24.12
N GLU A 225 -4.34 -20.37 -23.06
CA GLU A 225 -4.52 -18.91 -23.01
C GLU A 225 -3.27 -18.24 -23.61
N THR A 226 -3.46 -17.21 -24.39
CA THR A 226 -2.36 -16.46 -25.04
C THR A 226 -2.50 -14.97 -24.74
N ASN A 227 -1.41 -14.35 -24.29
CA ASN A 227 -1.27 -12.93 -24.04
C ASN A 227 -0.35 -12.29 -25.08
N THR A 228 -0.68 -11.10 -25.53
CA THR A 228 0.14 -10.28 -26.44
C THR A 228 0.47 -8.95 -25.79
N TYR A 229 1.74 -8.57 -25.87
CA TYR A 229 2.23 -7.32 -25.28
C TYR A 229 2.82 -6.39 -26.34
N ASP A 230 2.75 -5.09 -26.08
CA ASP A 230 3.43 -4.08 -26.89
C ASP A 230 4.89 -3.85 -26.45
N GLY A 231 5.59 -2.92 -27.13
CA GLY A 231 6.99 -2.57 -26.81
C GLY A 231 7.19 -1.89 -25.44
N LEU A 232 6.11 -1.50 -24.76
CA LEU A 232 6.11 -0.93 -23.42
C LEU A 232 5.71 -1.96 -22.35
N ASN A 233 5.60 -3.24 -22.72
CA ASN A 233 5.14 -4.35 -21.88
C ASN A 233 3.68 -4.19 -21.38
N GLN A 234 2.84 -3.46 -22.12
CA GLN A 234 1.42 -3.36 -21.85
C GLN A 234 0.69 -4.53 -22.50
N LEU A 235 -0.23 -5.18 -21.79
CA LEU A 235 -1.05 -6.25 -22.33
C LEU A 235 -2.03 -5.67 -23.36
N ILE A 236 -1.86 -5.98 -24.63
CA ILE A 236 -2.70 -5.47 -25.72
C ILE A 236 -3.67 -6.51 -26.29
N GLY A 237 -3.52 -7.78 -25.93
CA GLY A 237 -4.41 -8.84 -26.39
C GLY A 237 -4.39 -10.05 -25.49
N PHE A 238 -5.54 -10.73 -25.42
CA PHE A 238 -5.77 -11.99 -24.70
C PHE A 238 -6.68 -12.89 -25.53
N THR A 239 -6.44 -14.20 -25.52
CA THR A 239 -7.40 -15.20 -25.99
C THR A 239 -7.18 -16.54 -25.29
N ASP A 240 -8.27 -17.26 -25.02
CA ASP A 240 -8.28 -18.65 -24.55
C ASP A 240 -8.74 -19.62 -25.63
N GLY A 241 -8.92 -19.14 -26.87
CA GLY A 241 -9.44 -19.89 -28.02
C GLY A 241 -10.95 -19.78 -28.22
N GLU A 242 -11.70 -19.40 -27.21
CA GLU A 242 -13.15 -19.15 -27.22
C GLU A 242 -13.43 -17.65 -27.15
N THR A 243 -12.81 -16.97 -26.19
CA THR A 243 -12.89 -15.53 -25.95
C THR A 243 -11.67 -14.81 -26.53
N THR A 244 -11.88 -13.63 -27.10
CA THR A 244 -10.79 -12.78 -27.58
C THR A 244 -10.95 -11.38 -27.02
N ALA A 245 -9.89 -10.87 -26.40
CA ALA A 245 -9.87 -9.51 -25.87
C ALA A 245 -8.71 -8.68 -26.44
N SER A 246 -8.92 -7.38 -26.59
CA SER A 246 -7.88 -6.42 -26.92
C SER A 246 -7.99 -5.15 -26.10
N TYR A 247 -6.84 -4.56 -25.79
CA TYR A 247 -6.72 -3.43 -24.88
C TYR A 247 -5.93 -2.29 -25.52
N LYS A 248 -6.35 -1.05 -25.27
CA LYS A 248 -5.65 0.16 -25.74
C LYS A 248 -5.32 1.06 -24.57
N TYR A 249 -4.21 1.78 -24.67
CA TYR A 249 -3.67 2.62 -23.60
C TYR A 249 -3.38 4.02 -24.10
N ASN A 250 -3.42 5.00 -23.18
CA ASN A 250 -2.93 6.35 -23.44
C ASN A 250 -1.43 6.46 -23.15
N ALA A 251 -0.87 7.66 -23.35
CA ALA A 251 0.55 7.94 -23.12
C ALA A 251 0.98 7.81 -21.63
N ASP A 252 0.03 7.89 -20.68
CA ASP A 252 0.29 7.69 -19.24
C ASP A 252 0.21 6.20 -18.83
N GLY A 253 0.02 5.29 -19.77
CA GLY A 253 -0.11 3.85 -19.52
C GLY A 253 -1.46 3.43 -18.96
N LEU A 254 -2.47 4.32 -18.95
CA LEU A 254 -3.81 3.99 -18.50
C LEU A 254 -4.62 3.39 -19.64
N ARG A 255 -5.29 2.27 -19.41
CA ARG A 255 -6.14 1.60 -20.38
C ARG A 255 -7.32 2.50 -20.76
N THR A 256 -7.44 2.83 -22.05
CA THR A 256 -8.51 3.69 -22.57
C THR A 256 -9.67 2.91 -23.14
N SER A 257 -9.45 1.69 -23.58
CA SER A 257 -10.53 0.80 -24.00
C SER A 257 -10.17 -0.66 -23.83
N LYS A 258 -11.22 -1.46 -23.71
CA LYS A 258 -11.17 -2.92 -23.74
C LYS A 258 -12.25 -3.40 -24.72
N THR A 259 -11.86 -4.30 -25.64
CA THR A 259 -12.78 -4.97 -26.56
C THR A 259 -12.77 -6.46 -26.24
N VAL A 260 -13.92 -7.04 -25.92
CA VAL A 260 -14.09 -8.48 -25.69
C VAL A 260 -15.13 -9.00 -26.67
N ASP A 261 -14.77 -9.98 -27.49
CA ASP A 261 -15.62 -10.60 -28.51
C ASP A 261 -16.36 -9.58 -29.39
N GLY A 262 -15.61 -8.53 -29.78
CA GLY A 262 -16.13 -7.44 -30.61
C GLY A 262 -16.90 -6.35 -29.88
N LYS A 263 -17.23 -6.51 -28.59
CA LYS A 263 -17.84 -5.47 -27.78
C LYS A 263 -16.78 -4.59 -27.16
N THR A 264 -16.79 -3.29 -27.46
CA THR A 264 -15.81 -2.31 -26.95
C THR A 264 -16.40 -1.46 -25.85
N ILE A 265 -15.68 -1.38 -24.74
CA ILE A 265 -15.92 -0.45 -23.62
C ILE A 265 -14.78 0.56 -23.58
N ASN A 266 -15.11 1.83 -23.58
CA ASN A 266 -14.16 2.94 -23.45
C ASN A 266 -14.13 3.40 -21.99
N HIS A 267 -12.93 3.46 -21.40
CA HIS A 267 -12.72 3.90 -20.03
C HIS A 267 -12.41 5.39 -19.95
N ILE A 268 -13.08 6.10 -19.07
CA ILE A 268 -12.82 7.50 -18.77
C ILE A 268 -12.26 7.59 -17.36
N TRP A 269 -11.14 8.29 -17.23
CA TRP A 269 -10.35 8.40 -16.02
C TRP A 269 -10.47 9.79 -15.41
N ASP A 270 -10.48 9.85 -14.07
CA ASP A 270 -10.32 11.12 -13.35
C ASP A 270 -8.85 11.50 -13.15
N GLY A 271 -8.61 12.67 -12.54
CA GLY A 271 -7.25 13.13 -12.21
C GLY A 271 -6.51 12.29 -11.16
N ASN A 272 -7.21 11.38 -10.46
CA ASN A 272 -6.63 10.47 -9.47
C ASN A 272 -6.32 9.08 -10.06
N LYS A 273 -6.40 8.94 -11.39
CA LYS A 273 -6.22 7.67 -12.09
C LYS A 273 -7.25 6.60 -11.65
N GLN A 274 -8.50 7.02 -11.50
CA GLN A 274 -9.64 6.15 -11.23
C GLN A 274 -10.57 6.15 -12.43
N ILE A 275 -11.06 4.98 -12.85
CA ILE A 275 -12.13 4.89 -13.86
C ILE A 275 -13.40 5.45 -13.24
N VAL A 276 -14.02 6.41 -13.92
CA VAL A 276 -15.26 7.06 -13.50
C VAL A 276 -16.41 6.81 -14.47
N VAL A 277 -16.14 6.38 -15.70
CA VAL A 277 -17.16 5.96 -16.68
C VAL A 277 -16.60 4.82 -17.52
N ASP A 278 -17.43 3.81 -17.72
CA ASP A 278 -17.30 2.81 -18.77
C ASP A 278 -18.39 3.07 -19.82
N MET A 279 -18.01 3.33 -21.04
CA MET A 279 -18.91 3.71 -22.12
C MET A 279 -18.90 2.67 -23.23
N ASP A 280 -20.08 2.17 -23.61
CA ASP A 280 -20.24 1.26 -24.73
C ASP A 280 -19.97 2.01 -26.05
N ASP A 281 -19.05 1.50 -26.86
CA ASP A 281 -18.68 2.13 -28.14
C ASP A 281 -19.78 2.00 -29.20
N SER A 282 -20.62 0.98 -29.10
CA SER A 282 -21.74 0.76 -30.01
C SER A 282 -22.96 1.62 -29.71
N ASP A 283 -23.08 2.07 -28.45
CA ASP A 283 -24.15 2.96 -27.99
C ASP A 283 -23.61 4.08 -27.10
N TRP A 284 -23.27 5.19 -27.71
CA TRP A 284 -22.77 6.41 -27.04
C TRP A 284 -23.72 6.97 -25.96
N TYR A 285 -24.94 6.46 -25.87
CA TYR A 285 -25.91 6.82 -24.84
C TYR A 285 -25.88 5.86 -23.65
N SER A 286 -25.22 4.70 -23.80
CA SER A 286 -25.13 3.68 -22.76
C SER A 286 -23.77 3.77 -22.04
N ALA A 287 -23.81 4.00 -20.74
CA ALA A 287 -22.61 4.09 -19.93
C ALA A 287 -22.87 3.65 -18.49
N GLU A 288 -21.90 2.97 -17.88
CA GLU A 288 -21.81 2.78 -16.44
C GLU A 288 -21.01 3.94 -15.85
N VAL A 289 -21.59 4.65 -14.90
CA VAL A 289 -20.93 5.77 -14.19
C VAL A 289 -20.61 5.34 -12.78
N TYR A 290 -19.37 5.60 -12.36
CA TYR A 290 -18.87 5.26 -11.03
C TYR A 290 -18.68 6.51 -10.19
N VAL A 291 -19.35 6.57 -9.05
CA VAL A 291 -19.24 7.67 -8.08
C VAL A 291 -18.16 7.32 -7.08
N ARG A 292 -17.19 8.22 -6.95
CA ARG A 292 -16.02 8.00 -6.07
C ARG A 292 -15.95 9.06 -4.99
N GLY A 293 -15.57 8.60 -3.80
CA GLY A 293 -15.29 9.44 -2.64
C GLY A 293 -13.92 9.10 -2.06
N THR A 294 -13.87 8.72 -0.78
CA THR A 294 -12.66 8.11 -0.19
C THR A 294 -12.39 6.71 -0.73
N ASN A 295 -13.43 6.09 -1.30
CA ASN A 295 -13.47 4.78 -1.93
C ASN A 295 -14.51 4.81 -3.08
N LEU A 296 -14.82 3.67 -3.68
CA LEU A 296 -15.91 3.53 -4.65
C LEU A 296 -17.24 3.49 -3.89
N LEU A 297 -18.17 4.39 -4.22
CA LEU A 297 -19.42 4.60 -3.50
C LEU A 297 -20.64 3.99 -4.17
N ALA A 298 -20.77 4.23 -5.46
CA ALA A 298 -21.91 3.79 -6.23
C ALA A 298 -21.57 3.63 -7.70
N LYS A 299 -22.40 2.85 -8.40
CA LYS A 299 -22.50 2.84 -9.85
C LYS A 299 -23.96 3.03 -10.28
N PHE A 300 -24.15 3.50 -11.47
CA PHE A 300 -25.46 3.54 -12.12
C PHE A 300 -25.29 3.52 -13.64
N SER A 301 -26.27 2.93 -14.32
CA SER A 301 -26.33 2.95 -15.79
C SER A 301 -26.97 4.23 -16.28
N LYS A 302 -26.43 4.80 -17.34
CA LYS A 302 -27.04 5.86 -18.13
C LYS A 302 -27.44 5.34 -19.49
N GLN A 303 -28.63 5.71 -19.94
CA GLN A 303 -29.19 5.37 -21.23
C GLN A 303 -29.63 6.62 -22.00
N SER A 304 -30.05 6.45 -23.24
CA SER A 304 -30.60 7.51 -24.11
C SER A 304 -31.65 8.36 -23.36
N GLY A 305 -31.58 9.68 -23.54
CA GLY A 305 -32.45 10.62 -22.84
C GLY A 305 -32.00 11.01 -21.44
N ASN A 306 -30.73 10.68 -21.07
CA ASN A 306 -30.16 11.00 -19.77
C ASN A 306 -30.84 10.29 -18.57
N VAL A 307 -31.54 9.19 -18.84
CA VAL A 307 -32.19 8.39 -17.81
C VAL A 307 -31.11 7.64 -17.04
N LYS A 308 -31.15 7.78 -15.72
CA LYS A 308 -30.28 7.04 -14.80
C LYS A 308 -31.08 5.87 -14.25
N THR A 309 -30.50 4.68 -14.37
CA THR A 309 -31.15 3.43 -13.91
C THR A 309 -30.16 2.61 -13.09
N ASP A 310 -30.65 1.57 -12.45
CA ASP A 310 -29.86 0.50 -11.83
C ASP A 310 -28.80 1.01 -10.87
N TYR A 311 -29.18 1.93 -9.97
CA TYR A 311 -28.29 2.39 -8.92
C TYR A 311 -27.90 1.24 -8.00
N GLN A 312 -26.59 1.02 -7.87
CA GLN A 312 -26.00 0.09 -6.92
C GLN A 312 -24.95 0.80 -6.08
N TYR A 313 -24.94 0.53 -4.79
CA TYR A 313 -24.03 1.13 -3.83
C TYR A 313 -23.09 0.09 -3.28
N TYR A 314 -21.83 0.46 -3.19
CA TYR A 314 -20.75 -0.43 -2.75
C TYR A 314 -20.54 -0.33 -1.26
N THR A 315 -20.45 -1.49 -0.60
CA THR A 315 -19.92 -1.59 0.74
C THR A 315 -18.61 -2.36 0.72
N GLN A 316 -17.68 -1.98 1.57
CA GLN A 316 -16.33 -2.54 1.58
C GLN A 316 -15.93 -2.93 2.99
N ASN A 317 -15.03 -3.92 3.09
CA ASN A 317 -14.36 -4.25 4.34
C ASN A 317 -13.20 -3.26 4.63
N ALA A 318 -12.44 -3.47 5.73
CA ALA A 318 -11.33 -2.59 6.10
C ALA A 318 -10.12 -2.67 5.15
N HIS A 319 -9.99 -3.76 4.40
CA HIS A 319 -8.96 -3.92 3.37
C HIS A 319 -9.28 -3.12 2.09
N GLY A 320 -10.58 -2.85 1.85
CA GLY A 320 -11.07 -2.16 0.66
C GLY A 320 -11.71 -3.09 -0.36
N ASP A 321 -11.88 -4.38 -0.04
CA ASP A 321 -12.58 -5.32 -0.90
C ASP A 321 -14.06 -4.96 -0.94
N VAL A 322 -14.65 -4.95 -2.12
CA VAL A 322 -16.10 -4.87 -2.27
C VAL A 322 -16.72 -6.14 -1.68
N VAL A 323 -17.59 -5.98 -0.70
CA VAL A 323 -18.23 -7.13 -0.01
C VAL A 323 -19.69 -7.26 -0.30
N ASN A 324 -20.40 -6.12 -0.53
CA ASN A 324 -21.79 -6.15 -0.98
C ASN A 324 -22.04 -5.04 -1.99
N LEU A 325 -23.00 -5.30 -2.88
CA LEU A 325 -23.75 -4.28 -3.60
C LEU A 325 -25.14 -4.18 -2.99
N THR A 326 -25.65 -2.96 -2.84
CA THR A 326 -27.01 -2.68 -2.36
C THR A 326 -27.74 -1.82 -3.36
N ASP A 327 -29.04 -1.99 -3.46
CA ASP A 327 -29.91 -1.17 -4.32
C ASP A 327 -30.23 0.21 -3.68
N SER A 328 -31.10 0.97 -4.33
CA SER A 328 -31.56 2.29 -3.85
C SER A 328 -32.36 2.26 -2.55
N THR A 329 -32.82 1.08 -2.11
CA THR A 329 -33.54 0.88 -0.84
C THR A 329 -32.60 0.42 0.29
N GLY A 330 -31.34 0.11 -0.04
CA GLY A 330 -30.36 -0.44 0.89
C GLY A 330 -30.44 -1.97 1.04
N ALA A 331 -31.22 -2.67 0.18
CA ALA A 331 -31.26 -4.12 0.15
C ALA A 331 -30.03 -4.66 -0.59
N ILE A 332 -29.46 -5.78 -0.08
CA ILE A 332 -28.32 -6.46 -0.72
C ILE A 332 -28.78 -7.07 -2.04
N THR A 333 -28.10 -6.74 -3.12
CA THR A 333 -28.31 -7.34 -4.46
C THR A 333 -27.26 -8.38 -4.80
N LYS A 334 -26.05 -8.22 -4.27
CA LYS A 334 -24.92 -9.15 -4.46
C LYS A 334 -24.00 -9.11 -3.26
N SER A 335 -23.44 -10.27 -2.87
CA SER A 335 -22.36 -10.40 -1.87
C SER A 335 -21.14 -11.03 -2.48
N TYR A 336 -19.95 -10.63 -2.03
CA TYR A 336 -18.66 -11.14 -2.47
C TYR A 336 -17.86 -11.71 -1.30
N LYS A 337 -17.13 -12.76 -1.58
CA LYS A 337 -16.18 -13.37 -0.64
C LYS A 337 -14.90 -13.72 -1.40
N TYR A 338 -13.75 -13.44 -0.78
CA TYR A 338 -12.44 -13.70 -1.37
C TYR A 338 -11.58 -14.48 -0.39
N ASP A 339 -10.66 -15.29 -0.94
CA ASP A 339 -9.53 -15.81 -0.19
C ASP A 339 -8.52 -14.71 0.12
N ALA A 340 -7.43 -15.05 0.80
CA ALA A 340 -6.38 -14.09 1.16
C ALA A 340 -5.76 -13.37 -0.06
N PHE A 341 -5.66 -14.03 -1.20
CA PHE A 341 -5.05 -13.48 -2.42
C PHE A 341 -6.04 -12.85 -3.40
N GLY A 342 -7.33 -12.85 -3.07
CA GLY A 342 -8.36 -12.18 -3.86
C GLY A 342 -9.08 -13.06 -4.86
N VAL A 343 -8.95 -14.37 -4.76
CA VAL A 343 -9.80 -15.30 -5.53
C VAL A 343 -11.22 -15.25 -4.99
N GLU A 344 -12.17 -14.90 -5.85
CA GLU A 344 -13.59 -14.88 -5.48
C GLU A 344 -14.10 -16.31 -5.26
N GLN A 345 -14.74 -16.53 -4.10
CA GLN A 345 -15.20 -17.87 -3.67
C GLN A 345 -16.66 -18.15 -4.01
N ASN A 346 -17.44 -17.13 -4.36
CA ASN A 346 -18.87 -17.25 -4.71
C ASN A 346 -19.14 -16.68 -6.10
N VAL A 347 -18.37 -17.18 -7.08
CA VAL A 347 -18.42 -16.73 -8.47
C VAL A 347 -19.83 -16.87 -9.05
N ASP A 348 -20.25 -15.87 -9.78
CA ASP A 348 -21.49 -15.84 -10.53
C ASP A 348 -21.18 -15.30 -11.92
N ASP A 349 -21.28 -16.14 -12.92
CA ASP A 349 -20.93 -15.81 -14.30
C ASP A 349 -21.83 -14.72 -14.91
N ALA A 350 -23.01 -14.50 -14.30
CA ALA A 350 -23.93 -13.43 -14.69
C ALA A 350 -23.56 -12.05 -14.08
N ASP A 351 -22.60 -12.03 -13.14
CA ASP A 351 -22.20 -10.80 -12.46
C ASP A 351 -21.33 -9.91 -13.36
N ASN A 352 -21.88 -8.78 -13.74
CA ASN A 352 -21.21 -7.78 -14.59
C ASN A 352 -20.49 -6.67 -13.81
N ASN A 353 -20.41 -6.76 -12.47
CA ASN A 353 -19.70 -5.78 -11.69
C ASN A 353 -18.19 -5.89 -11.91
N ALA A 354 -17.58 -4.82 -12.41
CA ALA A 354 -16.15 -4.80 -12.70
C ALA A 354 -15.27 -4.58 -11.46
N PHE A 355 -15.78 -3.90 -10.41
CA PHE A 355 -14.96 -3.55 -9.25
C PHE A 355 -15.20 -4.53 -8.10
N ARG A 356 -14.18 -5.31 -7.73
CA ARG A 356 -14.27 -6.41 -6.76
C ARG A 356 -13.19 -6.35 -5.68
N TYR A 357 -12.22 -7.23 -5.72
CA TYR A 357 -11.12 -7.29 -4.75
C TYR A 357 -10.34 -5.97 -4.70
N CYS A 358 -10.04 -5.46 -3.51
CA CYS A 358 -9.41 -4.15 -3.26
C CYS A 358 -10.15 -2.97 -3.89
N GLY A 359 -11.40 -3.14 -4.37
CA GLY A 359 -12.12 -2.12 -5.14
C GLY A 359 -11.49 -1.83 -6.50
N GLU A 360 -10.76 -2.80 -7.08
CA GLU A 360 -10.05 -2.69 -8.34
C GLU A 360 -10.79 -3.43 -9.48
N TYR A 361 -10.41 -3.10 -10.71
CA TYR A 361 -11.10 -3.56 -11.92
C TYR A 361 -10.74 -5.02 -12.23
N TYR A 362 -11.73 -5.90 -12.17
CA TYR A 362 -11.62 -7.31 -12.53
C TYR A 362 -11.97 -7.52 -14.00
N ASP A 363 -11.08 -8.14 -14.74
CA ASP A 363 -11.27 -8.54 -16.14
C ASP A 363 -11.69 -10.01 -16.18
N SER A 364 -13.01 -10.23 -16.30
CA SER A 364 -13.62 -11.58 -16.25
C SER A 364 -13.15 -12.48 -17.39
N GLU A 365 -12.83 -11.90 -18.54
CA GLU A 365 -12.33 -12.62 -19.71
C GLU A 365 -10.98 -13.32 -19.46
N SER A 366 -10.12 -12.75 -18.61
CA SER A 366 -8.79 -13.28 -18.31
C SER A 366 -8.62 -13.75 -16.87
N GLY A 367 -9.63 -13.52 -16.01
CA GLY A 367 -9.55 -13.82 -14.58
C GLY A 367 -8.51 -12.98 -13.82
N THR A 368 -8.11 -11.83 -14.36
CA THR A 368 -7.07 -10.97 -13.79
C THR A 368 -7.62 -9.65 -13.27
N ILE A 369 -6.88 -8.99 -12.39
CA ILE A 369 -7.20 -7.68 -11.84
C ILE A 369 -6.29 -6.64 -12.48
N TYR A 370 -6.87 -5.63 -13.12
CA TYR A 370 -6.14 -4.54 -13.75
C TYR A 370 -5.70 -3.49 -12.74
N LEU A 371 -4.40 -3.42 -12.48
CA LEU A 371 -3.77 -2.50 -11.53
C LEU A 371 -2.95 -1.40 -12.24
N ARG A 372 -3.47 -0.81 -13.30
CA ARG A 372 -2.87 0.24 -14.16
C ARG A 372 -1.59 -0.22 -14.85
N ALA A 373 -0.48 -0.32 -14.12
CA ALA A 373 0.80 -0.70 -14.73
C ALA A 373 0.91 -2.18 -15.07
N ARG A 374 0.21 -3.04 -14.32
CA ARG A 374 0.28 -4.51 -14.48
C ARG A 374 -1.07 -5.17 -14.25
N TYR A 375 -1.17 -6.42 -14.67
CA TYR A 375 -2.29 -7.31 -14.37
C TYR A 375 -1.90 -8.29 -13.29
N TYR A 376 -2.70 -8.39 -12.25
CA TYR A 376 -2.54 -9.30 -11.14
C TYR A 376 -3.43 -10.53 -11.34
N ASN A 377 -2.84 -11.72 -11.26
CA ASN A 377 -3.58 -12.97 -11.26
C ASN A 377 -3.73 -13.47 -9.80
N PRO A 378 -4.93 -13.42 -9.22
CA PRO A 378 -5.15 -13.80 -7.83
C PRO A 378 -4.96 -15.31 -7.59
N THR A 379 -5.25 -16.15 -8.58
CA THR A 379 -5.12 -17.61 -8.46
C THR A 379 -3.69 -18.02 -8.13
N ILE A 380 -2.72 -17.42 -8.81
CA ILE A 380 -1.29 -17.69 -8.55
C ILE A 380 -0.67 -16.69 -7.56
N GLY A 381 -1.42 -15.65 -7.16
CA GLY A 381 -0.96 -14.62 -6.23
C GLY A 381 0.18 -13.75 -6.78
N ARG A 382 0.25 -13.55 -8.13
CA ARG A 382 1.36 -12.91 -8.83
C ARG A 382 0.90 -12.00 -9.94
N PHE A 383 1.75 -11.03 -10.27
CA PHE A 383 1.63 -10.30 -11.53
C PHE A 383 2.04 -11.19 -12.72
N ILE A 384 1.34 -11.04 -13.86
CA ILE A 384 1.64 -11.77 -15.10
C ILE A 384 2.75 -11.12 -15.94
N SER A 385 3.24 -9.95 -15.52
CA SER A 385 4.36 -9.25 -16.13
C SER A 385 5.35 -8.75 -15.09
N ARG A 386 6.60 -8.57 -15.52
CA ARG A 386 7.70 -8.09 -14.68
C ARG A 386 7.48 -6.63 -14.29
N ASP A 387 7.80 -6.27 -13.03
CA ASP A 387 7.81 -4.87 -12.62
C ASP A 387 8.88 -4.09 -13.37
N SER A 388 8.53 -2.89 -13.84
CA SER A 388 9.48 -1.94 -14.41
C SER A 388 10.30 -1.23 -13.32
N VAL A 389 9.81 -1.22 -12.08
CA VAL A 389 10.53 -0.70 -10.92
C VAL A 389 11.40 -1.81 -10.33
N THR A 390 12.70 -1.60 -10.35
CA THR A 390 13.66 -2.55 -9.74
C THR A 390 13.63 -2.44 -8.23
N GLY A 391 13.71 -3.60 -7.54
CA GLY A 391 13.75 -3.65 -6.10
C GLY A 391 15.05 -3.09 -5.49
N GLU A 392 15.04 -2.91 -4.19
CA GLU A 392 16.17 -2.40 -3.41
C GLU A 392 16.91 -3.53 -2.67
N ASN A 393 18.26 -3.53 -2.72
CA ASN A 393 19.07 -4.52 -1.99
C ASN A 393 18.89 -4.47 -0.46
N THR A 394 18.30 -3.40 0.06
CA THR A 394 17.98 -3.23 1.49
C THR A 394 16.63 -3.82 1.88
N ASP A 395 15.80 -4.13 0.89
CA ASP A 395 14.50 -4.78 1.02
C ASP A 395 14.48 -6.03 0.12
N PRO A 396 14.85 -7.22 0.66
CA PRO A 396 14.95 -8.44 -0.14
C PRO A 396 13.64 -8.85 -0.81
N LEU A 397 12.48 -8.53 -0.23
CA LEU A 397 11.18 -8.89 -0.80
C LEU A 397 10.86 -8.07 -2.05
N SER A 398 11.39 -6.86 -2.17
CA SER A 398 11.24 -6.02 -3.35
C SER A 398 12.02 -6.53 -4.58
N LEU A 399 12.97 -7.45 -4.39
CA LEU A 399 13.78 -8.01 -5.48
C LEU A 399 13.00 -9.00 -6.34
N ASN A 400 11.90 -9.58 -5.82
CA ASN A 400 11.00 -10.39 -6.63
C ASN A 400 10.02 -9.48 -7.36
N LEU A 401 10.20 -9.34 -8.66
CA LEU A 401 9.48 -8.38 -9.49
C LEU A 401 8.07 -8.85 -9.93
N TYR A 402 7.62 -10.00 -9.41
CA TYR A 402 6.31 -10.57 -9.75
C TYR A 402 5.37 -10.70 -8.56
N THR A 403 5.87 -10.59 -7.33
CA THR A 403 5.03 -10.76 -6.14
C THR A 403 4.05 -9.62 -5.94
N TYR A 404 2.81 -9.96 -5.58
CA TYR A 404 1.83 -9.00 -5.12
C TYR A 404 2.03 -8.74 -3.63
N CYS A 405 2.13 -7.47 -3.24
CA CYS A 405 2.23 -7.01 -1.85
C CYS A 405 3.28 -7.76 -1.00
N HIS A 406 4.42 -8.16 -1.61
CA HIS A 406 5.48 -8.95 -0.94
C HIS A 406 4.96 -10.26 -0.32
N ASN A 407 4.00 -10.93 -0.96
CA ASN A 407 3.28 -12.11 -0.46
C ASN A 407 2.52 -11.88 0.86
N ASN A 408 2.10 -10.65 1.12
CA ASN A 408 1.23 -10.29 2.23
C ASN A 408 0.04 -9.46 1.74
N PRO A 409 -0.93 -10.09 1.08
CA PRO A 409 -2.09 -9.41 0.51
C PRO A 409 -3.13 -8.99 1.56
N ILE A 410 -2.98 -9.43 2.82
CA ILE A 410 -3.91 -9.08 3.90
C ILE A 410 -3.68 -7.66 4.40
N ILE A 411 -2.42 -7.24 4.50
CA ILE A 411 -2.06 -5.89 4.98
C ILE A 411 -1.94 -4.91 3.81
N GLY A 412 -1.57 -5.41 2.64
CA GLY A 412 -1.15 -4.63 1.50
C GLY A 412 -2.16 -4.60 0.36
N THR A 413 -2.30 -3.44 -0.27
CA THR A 413 -2.94 -3.29 -1.58
C THR A 413 -1.97 -2.58 -2.53
N ASP A 414 -1.96 -2.95 -3.80
CA ASP A 414 -1.12 -2.28 -4.81
C ASP A 414 -1.97 -1.72 -5.97
N PRO A 415 -2.67 -0.60 -5.77
CA PRO A 415 -3.51 -0.03 -6.82
C PRO A 415 -2.72 0.57 -7.99
N SER A 416 -1.41 0.67 -7.88
CA SER A 416 -0.55 1.21 -8.96
C SER A 416 0.05 0.13 -9.85
N GLY A 417 0.07 -1.11 -9.38
CA GLY A 417 0.76 -2.20 -10.01
C GLY A 417 2.29 -2.13 -9.88
N HIS A 418 2.83 -1.36 -8.91
CA HIS A 418 4.27 -1.22 -8.68
C HIS A 418 4.67 -1.29 -7.21
N ILE A 419 4.04 -0.48 -6.35
CA ILE A 419 4.43 -0.33 -4.95
C ILE A 419 3.23 -0.51 -4.04
N PRO A 420 3.26 -1.46 -3.10
CA PRO A 420 2.20 -1.64 -2.12
C PRO A 420 1.89 -0.36 -1.34
N ARG A 421 0.61 -0.08 -1.13
CA ARG A 421 0.14 1.13 -0.42
C ARG A 421 0.69 1.21 1.01
N TRP A 422 0.85 0.08 1.70
CA TRP A 422 1.39 0.04 3.05
C TRP A 422 2.84 0.54 3.14
N LEU A 423 3.65 0.24 2.13
CA LEU A 423 5.04 0.71 2.06
C LEU A 423 5.11 2.24 1.91
N LYS A 424 4.24 2.81 1.05
CA LYS A 424 4.11 4.28 0.93
C LYS A 424 3.71 4.94 2.25
N ASN A 425 2.83 4.32 3.03
CA ASN A 425 2.39 4.85 4.32
C ASN A 425 3.47 4.69 5.40
N THR A 426 4.22 3.59 5.41
CA THR A 426 5.35 3.38 6.32
C THR A 426 6.46 4.42 6.09
N LEU A 427 6.76 4.75 4.85
CA LEU A 427 7.70 5.82 4.50
C LEU A 427 7.22 7.20 4.97
N LYS A 428 5.91 7.49 4.82
CA LYS A 428 5.31 8.74 5.35
C LYS A 428 5.33 8.80 6.87
N VAL A 429 5.05 7.70 7.57
CA VAL A 429 5.06 7.62 9.03
C VAL A 429 6.49 7.72 9.56
N ALA A 430 7.46 7.06 8.93
CA ALA A 430 8.88 7.17 9.32
C ALA A 430 9.40 8.61 9.18
N ALA A 431 9.03 9.31 8.11
CA ALA A 431 9.34 10.72 7.94
C ALA A 431 8.62 11.61 8.97
N GLY A 432 7.33 11.33 9.26
CA GLY A 432 6.54 12.06 10.25
C GLY A 432 7.05 11.86 11.68
N VAL A 433 7.39 10.63 12.07
CA VAL A 433 7.94 10.31 13.40
C VAL A 433 9.30 10.98 13.64
N ALA A 434 10.14 11.08 12.61
CA ALA A 434 11.41 11.79 12.70
C ALA A 434 11.21 13.30 13.00
N VAL A 435 10.19 13.92 12.41
CA VAL A 435 9.82 15.32 12.64
C VAL A 435 9.23 15.51 14.05
N ILE A 436 8.30 14.64 14.46
CA ILE A 436 7.65 14.69 15.78
C ILE A 436 8.66 14.40 16.89
N GLY A 437 9.55 13.41 16.73
CA GLY A 437 10.61 13.11 17.69
C GLY A 437 11.59 14.28 17.88
N GLY A 438 11.92 14.99 16.78
CA GLY A 438 12.75 16.21 16.83
C GLY A 438 12.07 17.35 17.60
N LEU A 439 10.75 17.52 17.44
CA LEU A 439 9.96 18.55 18.14
C LEU A 439 9.71 18.22 19.61
N ALA A 440 9.41 16.96 19.94
CA ALA A 440 9.18 16.53 21.33
C ALA A 440 10.41 16.77 22.23
N VAL A 441 11.61 16.60 21.69
CA VAL A 441 12.85 16.92 22.42
C VAL A 441 13.03 18.43 22.61
N ALA A 442 12.57 19.25 21.65
CA ALA A 442 12.62 20.73 21.81
C ALA A 442 11.63 21.24 22.87
N THR A 443 10.47 20.58 23.05
CA THR A 443 9.46 20.96 24.04
C THR A 443 9.82 20.51 25.47
N ALA A 444 10.53 19.43 25.66
CA ALA A 444 10.97 18.94 26.96
C ALA A 444 12.01 19.85 27.66
N VAL A 445 12.67 20.75 26.91
CA VAL A 445 13.75 21.60 27.41
C VAL A 445 13.27 22.99 27.88
N THR A 446 12.02 23.40 27.55
CA THR A 446 11.58 24.79 27.73
C THR A 446 10.28 24.97 28.50
N GLY A 447 10.12 24.55 29.70
CA GLY A 447 8.88 24.58 30.50
C GLY A 447 7.88 25.75 30.28
N GLY A 448 6.59 25.46 30.32
CA GLY A 448 5.44 26.36 30.57
C GLY A 448 4.88 27.23 29.44
N ALA A 449 5.68 27.94 28.68
CA ALA A 449 5.22 28.72 27.51
C ALA A 449 5.30 27.92 26.17
N ALA A 450 5.71 26.67 26.27
CA ALA A 450 6.13 25.83 25.16
C ALA A 450 4.97 25.22 24.36
N ALA A 451 3.77 25.08 24.91
CA ALA A 451 2.67 24.38 24.24
C ALA A 451 2.14 25.13 23.01
N VAL A 452 2.03 26.46 23.06
CA VAL A 452 1.57 27.28 21.93
C VAL A 452 2.67 27.38 20.85
N VAL A 453 3.94 27.51 21.28
CA VAL A 453 5.10 27.51 20.37
C VAL A 453 5.28 26.15 19.70
N ALA A 454 5.05 25.06 20.43
CA ALA A 454 5.13 23.71 19.91
C ALA A 454 4.05 23.42 18.85
N GLY A 455 2.82 23.89 19.05
CA GLY A 455 1.73 23.73 18.07
C GLY A 455 2.00 24.50 16.78
N ALA A 456 2.47 25.75 16.85
CA ALA A 456 2.82 26.55 15.70
C ALA A 456 4.08 26.03 14.98
N ALA A 457 5.07 25.54 15.72
CA ALA A 457 6.26 24.91 15.16
C ALA A 457 5.93 23.61 14.45
N LEU A 458 5.00 22.81 14.98
CA LEU A 458 4.53 21.58 14.36
C LEU A 458 3.78 21.85 13.06
N SER A 459 2.86 22.81 13.06
CA SER A 459 2.12 23.23 11.86
C SER A 459 3.07 23.76 10.78
N GLY A 460 4.04 24.58 11.16
CA GLY A 460 5.05 25.08 10.24
C GLY A 460 5.98 23.99 9.70
N ALA A 461 6.34 23.01 10.54
CA ALA A 461 7.17 21.88 10.13
C ALA A 461 6.46 20.99 9.09
N ILE A 462 5.16 20.72 9.28
CA ILE A 462 4.34 19.93 8.34
C ILE A 462 4.21 20.69 7.01
N ALA A 463 3.85 21.98 7.03
CA ALA A 463 3.68 22.77 5.82
C ALA A 463 5.01 22.97 5.07
N GLY A 464 6.08 23.28 5.80
CA GLY A 464 7.42 23.44 5.24
C GLY A 464 7.99 22.14 4.68
N GLY A 465 7.74 21.02 5.38
CA GLY A 465 8.14 19.69 4.93
C GLY A 465 7.50 19.31 3.60
N ALA A 466 6.18 19.49 3.49
CA ALA A 466 5.46 19.19 2.24
C ALA A 466 5.97 20.03 1.07
N SER A 467 6.15 21.35 1.26
CA SER A 467 6.68 22.24 0.23
C SER A 467 8.12 21.89 -0.15
N GLY A 468 8.95 21.56 0.84
CA GLY A 468 10.33 21.16 0.63
C GLY A 468 10.45 19.84 -0.12
N ALA A 469 9.57 18.88 0.16
CA ALA A 469 9.52 17.61 -0.56
C ALA A 469 9.27 17.81 -2.06
N VAL A 470 8.31 18.65 -2.43
CA VAL A 470 8.00 18.94 -3.84
C VAL A 470 9.22 19.56 -4.56
N ILE A 471 9.85 20.57 -3.95
CA ILE A 471 11.04 21.22 -4.53
C ILE A 471 12.20 20.22 -4.64
N GLY A 472 12.42 19.42 -3.59
CA GLY A 472 13.48 18.42 -3.56
C GLY A 472 13.28 17.31 -4.61
N THR A 473 12.03 16.87 -4.83
CA THR A 473 11.70 15.88 -5.87
C THR A 473 12.08 16.38 -7.25
N ILE A 474 11.70 17.63 -7.58
CA ILE A 474 12.02 18.24 -8.88
C ILE A 474 13.54 18.36 -9.05
N GLY A 475 14.25 18.87 -8.04
CA GLY A 475 15.71 18.99 -8.08
C GLY A 475 16.42 17.64 -8.23
N GLY A 476 16.00 16.66 -7.46
CA GLY A 476 16.57 15.30 -7.50
C GLY A 476 16.33 14.59 -8.83
N ALA A 477 15.13 14.74 -9.40
CA ALA A 477 14.79 14.16 -10.71
C ALA A 477 15.63 14.75 -11.85
N ILE A 478 15.97 16.02 -11.78
CA ILE A 478 16.83 16.71 -12.76
C ILE A 478 18.28 16.20 -12.67
N GLU A 479 18.77 15.91 -11.45
CA GLU A 479 20.17 15.51 -11.24
C GLU A 479 20.41 14.01 -11.52
N ASN A 480 19.52 13.12 -11.09
CA ASN A 480 19.75 11.67 -11.08
C ASN A 480 18.52 10.82 -11.48
N GLY A 481 17.55 11.38 -12.20
CA GLY A 481 16.33 10.66 -12.61
C GLY A 481 15.43 10.28 -11.42
N TRP A 482 14.74 9.15 -11.51
CA TRP A 482 13.78 8.73 -10.48
C TRP A 482 14.39 8.44 -9.11
N ASP A 483 15.59 7.88 -9.06
CA ASP A 483 16.30 7.62 -7.79
C ASP A 483 16.67 8.95 -7.10
N GLY A 484 17.10 9.94 -7.88
CA GLY A 484 17.35 11.29 -7.39
C GLY A 484 16.08 12.02 -6.96
N ALA A 485 14.93 11.72 -7.57
CA ALA A 485 13.64 12.29 -7.18
C ALA A 485 13.23 11.88 -5.76
N LEU A 486 13.39 10.61 -5.40
CA LEU A 486 13.07 10.09 -4.07
C LEU A 486 14.00 10.66 -3.00
N ASP A 487 15.31 10.63 -3.24
CA ASP A 487 16.31 11.23 -2.35
C ASP A 487 16.07 12.74 -2.20
N GLY A 488 15.77 13.43 -3.30
CA GLY A 488 15.44 14.85 -3.31
C GLY A 488 14.15 15.15 -2.53
N ALA A 489 13.12 14.29 -2.62
CA ALA A 489 11.89 14.44 -1.86
C ALA A 489 12.13 14.34 -0.35
N VAL A 490 12.92 13.36 0.10
CA VAL A 490 13.25 13.16 1.53
C VAL A 490 14.10 14.31 2.05
N ASP A 491 15.15 14.71 1.33
CA ASP A 491 16.01 15.82 1.73
C ASP A 491 15.26 17.15 1.71
N GLY A 492 14.38 17.36 0.72
CA GLY A 492 13.53 18.53 0.62
C GLY A 492 12.50 18.60 1.74
N PHE A 493 11.83 17.48 2.06
CA PHE A 493 10.88 17.40 3.17
C PHE A 493 11.56 17.72 4.50
N LEU A 494 12.68 17.10 4.80
CA LEU A 494 13.41 17.31 6.06
C LEU A 494 13.92 18.76 6.17
N SER A 495 14.45 19.31 5.09
CA SER A 495 14.93 20.69 5.08
C SER A 495 13.78 21.69 5.22
N GLY A 496 12.67 21.46 4.51
CA GLY A 496 11.47 22.29 4.58
C GLY A 496 10.80 22.22 5.95
N ALA A 497 10.70 21.03 6.57
CA ALA A 497 10.16 20.86 7.91
C ALA A 497 10.98 21.61 8.97
N ILE A 498 12.30 21.60 8.86
CA ILE A 498 13.19 22.35 9.77
C ILE A 498 12.96 23.86 9.63
N ILE A 499 12.92 24.36 8.41
CA ILE A 499 12.70 25.78 8.12
C ILE A 499 11.28 26.18 8.53
N GLY A 500 10.27 25.40 8.15
CA GLY A 500 8.87 25.63 8.48
C GLY A 500 8.61 25.60 9.97
N GLY A 501 9.22 24.65 10.71
CA GLY A 501 9.14 24.58 12.16
C GLY A 501 9.73 25.81 12.85
N ALA A 502 10.87 26.29 12.36
CA ALA A 502 11.49 27.53 12.87
C ALA A 502 10.63 28.77 12.60
N THR A 503 10.03 28.89 11.40
CA THR A 503 9.15 30.01 11.04
C THR A 503 7.81 29.96 11.77
N GLY A 504 7.24 28.75 11.99
CA GLY A 504 6.03 28.56 12.78
C GLY A 504 6.22 28.99 14.23
N ALA A 505 7.35 28.67 14.83
CA ALA A 505 7.72 29.14 16.17
C ALA A 505 7.84 30.69 16.25
N LEU A 506 8.35 31.32 15.18
CA LEU A 506 8.46 32.79 15.10
C LEU A 506 7.08 33.46 15.00
N SER A 507 6.14 32.88 14.25
CA SER A 507 4.79 33.44 14.04
C SER A 507 3.91 33.40 15.30
N SER A 508 4.24 32.57 16.29
CA SER A 508 3.49 32.44 17.54
C SER A 508 3.77 33.54 18.58
N GLY A 509 4.51 34.59 18.24
CA GLY A 509 4.72 35.74 19.10
C GLY A 509 5.75 35.55 20.21
N VAL A 510 6.48 34.45 20.23
CA VAL A 510 7.68 34.34 21.07
C VAL A 510 8.74 35.24 20.47
N ASN A 511 9.13 36.30 21.17
CA ASN A 511 10.22 37.19 20.82
C ASN A 511 11.54 36.41 20.80
N ILE A 512 11.79 35.65 19.74
CA ILE A 512 13.12 35.19 19.38
C ILE A 512 13.80 36.44 18.77
N ALA A 513 14.16 37.31 19.66
CA ALA A 513 14.81 38.54 19.29
C ALA A 513 16.10 38.22 18.52
N ARG A 514 16.17 38.73 17.32
CA ARG A 514 17.38 39.01 16.54
C ARG A 514 17.93 37.92 15.65
N GLY A 515 17.44 37.91 14.44
CA GLY A 515 18.09 37.33 13.29
C GLY A 515 17.71 35.90 12.96
N THR A 516 17.28 35.66 11.77
CA THR A 516 17.01 34.34 11.23
C THR A 516 18.28 33.47 11.23
N THR A 517 18.17 32.23 11.72
CA THR A 517 19.24 31.23 11.56
C THR A 517 19.26 30.72 10.13
N GLN A 518 20.36 30.90 9.43
CA GLN A 518 20.51 30.40 8.07
C GLN A 518 21.05 28.96 8.08
N ILE A 519 20.34 28.04 7.45
CA ILE A 519 20.81 26.66 7.21
C ILE A 519 21.37 26.56 5.80
N VAL A 520 22.61 26.08 5.66
CA VAL A 520 23.32 25.98 4.37
C VAL A 520 23.87 24.56 4.15
N GLY A 521 23.68 23.99 2.99
CA GLY A 521 24.15 22.66 2.62
C GLY A 521 23.09 21.58 2.80
N LYS A 522 23.47 20.34 2.51
CA LYS A 522 22.63 19.15 2.64
C LYS A 522 23.35 18.10 3.47
N ALA A 523 22.64 17.35 4.29
CA ALA A 523 23.18 16.18 4.99
C ALA A 523 23.60 15.11 3.98
N HIS A 524 24.61 14.30 4.31
CA HIS A 524 25.12 13.25 3.43
C HIS A 524 25.10 11.89 4.12
N GLY A 525 25.40 10.83 3.39
CA GLY A 525 25.43 9.48 3.92
C GLY A 525 24.10 8.74 3.77
N THR A 526 23.95 7.65 4.52
CA THR A 526 22.72 6.83 4.53
C THR A 526 21.51 7.64 5.02
N ILE A 527 20.29 7.19 4.73
CA ILE A 527 19.03 7.84 5.16
C ILE A 527 19.05 8.13 6.66
N LEU A 528 19.43 7.16 7.48
CA LEU A 528 19.47 7.36 8.93
C LEU A 528 20.55 8.36 9.38
N HIS A 529 21.69 8.40 8.68
CA HIS A 529 22.72 9.40 8.92
C HIS A 529 22.23 10.80 8.54
N LYS A 530 21.56 10.95 7.41
CA LYS A 530 20.91 12.20 6.98
C LYS A 530 19.85 12.66 8.00
N ILE A 531 18.99 11.75 8.49
CA ILE A 531 17.98 12.05 9.52
C ILE A 531 18.65 12.58 10.80
N ALA A 532 19.67 11.89 11.31
CA ALA A 532 20.35 12.31 12.54
C ALA A 532 21.05 13.67 12.39
N SER A 533 21.69 13.92 11.25
CA SER A 533 22.34 15.21 10.96
C SER A 533 21.33 16.35 10.86
N ASN A 534 20.21 16.13 10.19
CA ASN A 534 19.12 17.11 10.09
C ASN A 534 18.43 17.37 11.45
N MET A 535 18.22 16.33 12.26
CA MET A 535 17.67 16.49 13.62
C MET A 535 18.58 17.35 14.50
N GLU A 536 19.89 17.15 14.44
CA GLU A 536 20.82 17.97 15.23
C GLU A 536 20.87 19.41 14.71
N ALA A 537 20.82 19.61 13.40
CA ALA A 537 20.70 20.95 12.82
C ALA A 537 19.41 21.64 13.23
N GLY A 538 18.29 20.93 13.26
CA GLY A 538 17.00 21.42 13.75
C GLY A 538 17.02 21.85 15.22
N LYS A 539 17.62 21.04 16.09
CA LYS A 539 17.83 21.39 17.52
C LYS A 539 18.68 22.65 17.66
N MET A 540 19.71 22.77 16.86
CA MET A 540 20.57 23.94 16.87
C MET A 540 19.86 25.20 16.37
N ALA A 541 19.04 25.10 15.32
CA ALA A 541 18.21 26.20 14.81
C ALA A 541 17.17 26.65 15.84
N ALA A 542 16.43 25.70 16.43
CA ALA A 542 15.42 25.95 17.46
C ALA A 542 15.99 26.61 18.72
N SER A 543 17.28 26.40 19.03
CA SER A 543 17.93 27.02 20.17
C SER A 543 18.12 28.54 20.03
N GLY A 544 18.00 29.10 18.85
CA GLY A 544 18.27 30.52 18.54
C GLY A 544 19.72 30.98 18.77
N ARG A 545 20.61 30.09 19.21
CA ARG A 545 22.00 30.41 19.58
C ARG A 545 22.91 30.62 18.39
N TYR A 546 22.53 30.09 17.21
CA TYR A 546 23.38 30.07 16.03
C TYR A 546 22.85 31.01 14.96
N SER A 547 23.77 31.75 14.31
CA SER A 547 23.46 32.61 13.17
C SER A 547 23.41 31.80 11.88
N GLN A 548 24.25 30.77 11.80
CA GLN A 548 24.36 29.91 10.63
C GLN A 548 24.60 28.45 11.04
N ILE A 549 23.97 27.52 10.33
CA ILE A 549 24.15 26.08 10.51
C ILE A 549 24.52 25.49 9.15
N GLY A 550 25.66 24.82 9.08
CA GLY A 550 26.16 24.13 7.89
C GLY A 550 25.91 22.62 7.99
N LEU A 551 25.28 22.04 6.99
CA LEU A 551 25.17 20.59 6.81
C LEU A 551 26.23 20.16 5.78
N ASN A 552 27.11 19.23 6.16
CA ASN A 552 28.21 18.74 5.34
C ASN A 552 29.03 19.86 4.63
N LYS A 553 29.22 20.97 5.31
CA LYS A 553 30.01 22.10 4.79
C LYS A 553 31.46 22.03 5.31
N SER A 554 32.40 22.45 4.47
CA SER A 554 33.79 22.55 4.92
C SER A 554 33.96 23.65 5.97
N LEU A 555 34.89 23.44 6.91
CA LEU A 555 35.18 24.38 7.96
C LEU A 555 35.52 25.78 7.38
N SER A 556 36.29 25.81 6.29
CA SER A 556 36.63 27.07 5.61
C SER A 556 35.44 27.83 5.03
N LYS A 557 34.43 27.09 4.46
CA LYS A 557 33.18 27.70 3.96
C LYS A 557 32.29 28.22 5.07
N MET A 558 32.52 27.81 6.31
CA MET A 558 31.81 28.29 7.50
C MET A 558 32.65 29.28 8.34
N GLY A 559 33.74 29.78 7.81
CA GLY A 559 34.59 30.75 8.48
C GLY A 559 35.46 30.20 9.61
N LEU A 560 35.68 28.85 9.65
CA LEU A 560 36.47 28.17 10.68
C LEU A 560 37.81 27.66 10.10
N LYS A 561 38.82 27.53 10.95
CA LYS A 561 40.11 26.92 10.60
C LYS A 561 39.98 25.42 10.43
N GLY A 562 40.67 24.86 9.44
CA GLY A 562 40.67 23.41 9.19
C GLY A 562 40.42 22.97 7.75
N GLY A 563 40.36 23.95 6.83
CA GLY A 563 40.34 23.72 5.37
C GLY A 563 39.11 22.98 4.88
N ALA A 564 39.36 21.93 4.08
CA ALA A 564 38.31 21.13 3.43
C ALA A 564 37.61 20.12 4.36
N LYS A 565 37.98 19.99 5.64
CA LYS A 565 37.31 19.09 6.59
C LYS A 565 35.83 19.44 6.71
N ARG A 566 34.97 18.43 6.63
CA ARG A 566 33.51 18.57 6.64
C ARG A 566 32.93 17.75 7.79
N PRO A 567 32.59 18.37 8.93
CA PRO A 567 31.73 17.74 9.91
C PRO A 567 30.29 17.64 9.40
N ASP A 568 29.52 16.74 9.96
CA ASP A 568 28.13 16.53 9.52
C ASP A 568 27.27 17.75 9.80
N VAL A 569 27.45 18.39 10.95
CA VAL A 569 26.76 19.64 11.31
C VAL A 569 27.73 20.63 11.92
N ILE A 570 27.68 21.87 11.45
CA ILE A 570 28.44 23.01 11.99
C ILE A 570 27.46 24.09 12.43
N GLY A 571 27.54 24.56 13.66
CA GLY A 571 26.80 25.72 14.15
C GLY A 571 27.72 26.89 14.43
N ILE A 572 27.52 28.02 13.76
CA ILE A 572 28.21 29.28 14.04
C ILE A 572 27.39 30.08 15.04
N ALA A 573 27.91 30.21 16.24
CA ALA A 573 27.21 30.87 17.33
C ALA A 573 27.13 32.39 17.16
N ARG A 574 26.00 32.97 17.55
CA ARG A 574 25.81 34.44 17.63
C ARG A 574 26.66 35.03 18.75
N LYS A 575 26.67 34.35 19.89
CA LYS A 575 27.51 34.60 21.05
C LYS A 575 27.95 33.27 21.65
N GLY A 576 29.17 33.20 22.16
CA GLY A 576 29.70 32.00 22.79
C GLY A 576 30.38 31.05 21.80
N LYS A 577 30.32 29.73 22.08
CA LYS A 577 31.10 28.74 21.34
C LYS A 577 30.34 28.17 20.14
N ASN A 578 31.02 28.07 19.01
CA ASN A 578 30.58 27.31 17.84
C ASN A 578 30.47 25.83 18.19
N LYS A 579 29.70 25.07 17.43
CA LYS A 579 29.49 23.64 17.67
C LYS A 579 29.76 22.83 16.41
N LEU A 580 30.55 21.79 16.54
CA LEU A 580 30.77 20.79 15.51
C LEU A 580 30.13 19.46 15.94
N VAL A 581 29.42 18.81 15.04
CA VAL A 581 28.79 17.51 15.32
C VAL A 581 29.16 16.52 14.22
N GLU A 582 29.58 15.35 14.64
CA GLU A 582 29.77 14.18 13.78
C GLU A 582 28.74 13.12 14.16
N VAL A 583 28.12 12.49 13.20
CA VAL A 583 27.18 11.38 13.35
C VAL A 583 27.87 10.09 12.93
N VAL A 584 27.87 9.10 13.82
CA VAL A 584 28.50 7.80 13.56
C VAL A 584 27.66 7.00 12.55
N SER A 585 28.19 6.70 11.38
CA SER A 585 27.58 5.74 10.44
C SER A 585 27.90 4.29 10.83
N ARG A 586 27.16 3.32 10.25
CA ARG A 586 27.27 1.89 10.59
C ARG A 586 28.68 1.31 10.43
N SER A 587 29.47 1.85 9.51
CA SER A 587 30.83 1.38 9.20
C SER A 587 31.93 2.12 9.96
N GLN A 588 31.59 3.15 10.75
CA GLN A 588 32.58 4.01 11.40
C GLN A 588 32.71 3.70 12.90
N LYS A 589 33.92 3.84 13.43
CA LYS A 589 34.17 3.72 14.87
C LYS A 589 33.99 5.07 15.55
N VAL A 590 33.31 5.07 16.72
CA VAL A 590 33.11 6.28 17.55
C VAL A 590 34.44 6.93 17.90
N SER A 591 35.48 6.13 18.22
CA SER A 591 36.82 6.63 18.58
C SER A 591 37.48 7.43 17.44
N GLU A 592 37.33 6.99 16.20
CA GLU A 592 37.89 7.69 15.03
C GLU A 592 37.24 9.06 14.84
N LEU A 593 35.90 9.11 14.93
CA LEU A 593 35.17 10.38 14.81
C LEU A 593 35.41 11.30 16.00
N THR A 594 35.58 10.76 17.21
CA THR A 594 35.96 11.54 18.38
C THR A 594 37.30 12.19 18.19
N ASN A 595 38.31 11.46 17.70
CA ASN A 595 39.64 12.00 17.41
C ASN A 595 39.59 13.03 16.26
N LYS A 596 38.81 12.77 15.20
CA LYS A 596 38.59 13.70 14.10
C LYS A 596 37.96 15.02 14.62
N THR A 597 36.94 14.92 15.46
CA THR A 597 36.24 16.07 16.03
C THR A 597 37.15 16.85 16.98
N ALA A 598 37.89 16.17 17.85
CA ALA A 598 38.85 16.81 18.75
C ALA A 598 39.93 17.59 17.97
N LYS A 599 40.45 17.04 16.88
CA LYS A 599 41.41 17.71 16.00
C LYS A 599 40.83 18.94 15.30
N MET A 600 39.54 18.94 14.95
CA MET A 600 38.86 20.11 14.38
C MET A 600 38.62 21.18 15.44
N VAL A 601 38.24 20.79 16.65
CA VAL A 601 38.01 21.68 17.80
C VAL A 601 39.30 22.34 18.24
N SER A 602 40.42 21.60 18.34
CA SER A 602 41.71 22.16 18.75
C SER A 602 42.26 23.26 17.80
N GLN A 603 41.82 23.26 16.56
CA GLN A 603 42.16 24.30 15.58
C GLN A 603 41.29 25.57 15.68
N ASN A 604 40.23 25.53 16.49
CA ASN A 604 39.25 26.61 16.62
C ASN A 604 38.96 26.91 18.09
N THR A 605 39.61 27.93 18.65
CA THR A 605 39.60 28.26 20.08
C THR A 605 38.22 28.51 20.70
N ASN A 606 37.24 28.86 19.89
CA ASN A 606 35.88 29.10 20.35
C ASN A 606 34.87 28.06 19.81
N THR A 607 35.23 26.79 19.87
CA THR A 607 34.45 25.72 19.29
C THR A 607 34.37 24.50 20.21
N THR A 608 33.21 23.87 20.28
CA THR A 608 32.96 22.59 20.96
C THR A 608 32.63 21.50 19.95
N GLY A 609 32.98 20.27 20.27
CA GLY A 609 32.67 19.11 19.45
C GLY A 609 31.75 18.12 20.14
N LYS A 610 30.93 17.43 19.36
CA LYS A 610 30.06 16.35 19.82
C LYS A 610 30.07 15.22 18.79
N VAL A 611 30.17 13.99 19.25
CA VAL A 611 29.97 12.81 18.43
C VAL A 611 28.66 12.14 18.87
N ILE A 612 27.75 11.89 17.93
CA ILE A 612 26.47 11.24 18.17
C ILE A 612 26.59 9.81 17.66
N SER A 613 26.56 8.86 18.59
CA SER A 613 26.41 7.46 18.29
C SER A 613 24.93 7.11 18.37
N MET A 614 24.31 6.77 17.23
CA MET A 614 23.04 6.06 17.24
C MET A 614 23.34 4.63 17.69
N LYS A 615 22.89 4.23 18.88
CA LYS A 615 22.87 2.82 19.27
C LYS A 615 21.91 2.13 18.30
N TRP A 616 22.45 1.55 17.25
CA TRP A 616 21.75 0.61 16.43
C TRP A 616 21.40 -0.55 17.34
N ALA A 617 20.13 -0.76 17.64
CA ALA A 617 19.68 -2.02 18.20
C ALA A 617 20.25 -3.10 17.26
N ARG A 618 21.18 -3.91 17.76
CA ARG A 618 21.61 -5.11 17.09
C ARG A 618 20.43 -6.05 17.12
N LEU A 619 19.60 -5.99 16.11
CA LEU A 619 18.71 -7.08 15.73
C LEU A 619 19.62 -8.18 15.14
N THR A 620 20.32 -8.85 16.03
CA THR A 620 20.86 -10.18 15.73
C THR A 620 19.77 -11.19 16.06
N PRO A 621 19.47 -12.16 15.17
CA PRO A 621 18.40 -13.15 15.35
C PRO A 621 18.58 -14.14 16.49
N LYS A 622 19.51 -13.94 17.41
CA LYS A 622 19.83 -14.85 18.50
C LYS A 622 19.65 -14.18 19.86
N LYS A 623 18.43 -13.91 20.27
CA LYS A 623 18.00 -13.83 21.69
C LYS A 623 16.54 -13.40 21.82
N TRP A 624 15.62 -14.18 21.29
CA TRP A 624 14.28 -14.29 21.83
C TRP A 624 14.16 -15.68 22.44
N ARG A 625 14.60 -15.86 23.67
CA ARG A 625 14.08 -16.88 24.59
C ARG A 625 13.15 -16.15 25.54
N LEU A 626 11.92 -16.63 25.55
CA LEU A 626 10.86 -16.34 26.48
C LEU A 626 11.36 -16.19 27.94
N TYR A 627 10.95 -15.11 28.54
CA TYR A 627 10.52 -15.09 29.94
C TYR A 627 9.17 -14.38 29.99
#